data_978fdc86d75e812c0124a7d33c02a108
#
_entry.id   978fdc86d75e812c0124a7d33c02a108
#
_cell.length_a   1.000
_cell.length_b   1.000
_cell.length_c   1.000
_cell.angle_alpha   90.00
_cell.angle_beta   90.00
_cell.angle_gamma   90.00
#
_symmetry.space_group_name_H-M   'P 1'
#
loop_
_entity.id
_entity.type
_entity.pdbx_description
1 polymer ?
#
loop_
_entity_poly.entity_id
_entity_poly.type
_entity_poly.pdbx_seq_one_letter_code
_entity_poly.pdbx_strand_id
1 'polypeptide(L)'
;RESCSDSRLQFPLGYYAGLAFSVDTRTLDAQLPVPLAQMGVTGAGLLERYCPGGRSLALAAQAGVAPLLEPLARLPREARPAWGLLRIQELLLLLGALEQPGLSSPEGWPRDQLAAIQAVHARLVEDLSRRYTIEELSREHLLNTSALKAGFKAVYGQPVGAYMRE
;
A
#
# COMPACT_ATOMS: atom_id res chain seq x y z
N ARG A 1 -25.46 0.73 9.16
CA ARG A 1 -24.44 -0.23 9.67
C ARG A 1 -23.95 -1.02 8.47
N GLU A 2 -23.08 -0.43 7.67
CA GLU A 2 -22.30 -1.17 6.69
C GLU A 2 -21.08 -1.71 7.43
N SER A 3 -20.99 -3.02 7.42
CA SER A 3 -19.93 -3.78 8.07
C SER A 3 -18.58 -3.30 7.59
N CYS A 4 -17.74 -2.87 8.52
CA CYS A 4 -16.31 -2.94 8.34
C CYS A 4 -16.01 -4.38 7.92
N SER A 5 -15.66 -4.61 6.68
CA SER A 5 -15.26 -5.94 6.23
C SER A 5 -14.05 -6.33 7.09
N ASP A 6 -14.14 -7.47 7.76
CA ASP A 6 -13.02 -8.07 8.48
C ASP A 6 -11.87 -8.28 7.52
N SER A 7 -11.02 -7.28 7.40
CA SER A 7 -9.80 -7.38 6.61
C SER A 7 -8.79 -8.15 7.43
N ARG A 8 -8.59 -9.42 7.08
CA ARG A 8 -7.57 -10.27 7.68
C ARG A 8 -6.21 -9.88 7.08
N LEU A 9 -5.40 -9.19 7.87
CA LEU A 9 -4.01 -8.92 7.50
C LEU A 9 -3.18 -10.19 7.74
N GLN A 10 -2.61 -10.74 6.68
CA GLN A 10 -1.65 -11.84 6.78
C GLN A 10 -0.24 -11.28 6.58
N PHE A 11 0.62 -11.57 7.53
CA PHE A 11 2.04 -11.19 7.46
C PHE A 11 2.86 -12.45 7.18
N PRO A 12 3.37 -12.63 5.95
CA PRO A 12 4.09 -13.85 5.56
C PRO A 12 5.29 -14.17 6.46
N LEU A 13 5.95 -13.12 6.99
CA LEU A 13 7.10 -13.27 7.90
C LEU A 13 6.72 -13.46 9.37
N GLY A 14 5.42 -13.53 9.69
CA GLY A 14 4.95 -13.54 11.08
C GLY A 14 5.31 -12.28 11.87
N TYR A 15 5.88 -11.28 11.22
CA TYR A 15 6.32 -10.03 11.81
C TYR A 15 5.91 -8.83 10.95
N TYR A 16 5.40 -7.81 11.61
CA TYR A 16 5.08 -6.53 11.00
C TYR A 16 5.57 -5.39 11.90
N ALA A 17 6.36 -4.50 11.34
CA ALA A 17 6.73 -3.24 11.99
C ALA A 17 6.17 -2.09 11.16
N GLY A 18 5.17 -1.40 11.71
CA GLY A 18 4.53 -0.28 11.01
C GLY A 18 3.52 0.43 11.87
N LEU A 19 2.92 1.45 11.29
CA LEU A 19 1.81 2.21 11.89
C LEU A 19 0.56 1.99 11.05
N ALA A 20 -0.54 1.69 11.69
CA ALA A 20 -1.84 1.58 11.06
C ALA A 20 -2.72 2.76 11.49
N PHE A 21 -3.35 3.40 10.52
CA PHE A 21 -4.34 4.45 10.74
C PHE A 21 -5.67 4.04 10.13
N SER A 22 -6.74 4.32 10.85
CA SER A 22 -8.09 4.20 10.34
C SER A 22 -8.73 5.57 10.30
N VAL A 23 -9.26 5.95 9.15
CA VAL A 23 -9.93 7.23 8.93
C VAL A 23 -11.36 6.96 8.48
N ASP A 24 -12.33 7.44 9.24
CA ASP A 24 -13.72 7.46 8.78
C ASP A 24 -13.89 8.61 7.79
N THR A 25 -13.99 8.28 6.53
CA THR A 25 -14.08 9.25 5.44
C THR A 25 -15.36 10.08 5.48
N ARG A 26 -16.47 9.54 5.99
CA ARG A 26 -17.72 10.29 6.14
C ARG A 26 -17.60 11.35 7.23
N THR A 27 -17.03 10.98 8.37
CA THR A 27 -16.76 11.93 9.46
C THR A 27 -15.74 12.98 9.03
N LEU A 28 -14.70 12.60 8.30
CA LEU A 28 -13.71 13.50 7.73
C LEU A 28 -14.38 14.54 6.82
N ASP A 29 -15.23 14.11 5.89
CA ASP A 29 -15.89 15.00 4.93
C ASP A 29 -16.94 15.91 5.59
N ALA A 30 -17.59 15.44 6.68
CA ALA A 30 -18.53 16.23 7.45
C ALA A 30 -17.85 17.34 8.30
N GLN A 31 -16.59 17.11 8.69
CA GLN A 31 -15.79 18.03 9.52
C GLN A 31 -14.40 18.20 8.92
N LEU A 32 -14.36 18.61 7.65
CA LEU A 32 -13.10 18.67 6.89
C LEU A 32 -12.15 19.72 7.50
N PRO A 33 -10.93 19.31 7.93
CA PRO A 33 -9.93 20.23 8.42
C PRO A 33 -9.56 21.29 7.39
N VAL A 34 -9.37 22.54 7.85
CA VAL A 34 -9.09 23.68 6.98
C VAL A 34 -7.96 23.43 5.97
N PRO A 35 -6.81 22.83 6.34
CA PRO A 35 -5.75 22.57 5.38
C PRO A 35 -6.18 21.60 4.25
N LEU A 36 -6.98 20.59 4.58
CA LEU A 36 -7.48 19.62 3.59
C LEU A 36 -8.51 20.30 2.65
N ALA A 37 -9.39 21.12 3.23
CA ALA A 37 -10.36 21.88 2.45
C ALA A 37 -9.69 22.84 1.46
N GLN A 38 -8.64 23.54 1.89
CA GLN A 38 -7.89 24.46 1.02
C GLN A 38 -7.19 23.74 -0.15
N MET A 39 -6.78 22.50 0.04
CA MET A 39 -6.16 21.68 -0.99
C MET A 39 -7.15 20.83 -1.79
N GLY A 40 -8.46 20.93 -1.49
CA GLY A 40 -9.50 20.13 -2.13
C GLY A 40 -9.40 18.64 -1.84
N VAL A 41 -8.74 18.25 -0.75
CA VAL A 41 -8.55 16.85 -0.36
C VAL A 41 -9.76 16.41 0.46
N THR A 42 -10.54 15.47 -0.06
CA THR A 42 -11.72 14.90 0.60
C THR A 42 -11.55 13.41 0.84
N GLY A 43 -12.27 12.88 1.83
CA GLY A 43 -12.27 11.44 2.11
C GLY A 43 -12.81 10.63 0.93
N ALA A 44 -13.88 11.11 0.28
CA ALA A 44 -14.43 10.50 -0.92
C ALA A 44 -13.41 10.46 -2.08
N GLY A 45 -12.71 11.58 -2.33
CA GLY A 45 -11.68 11.66 -3.37
C GLY A 45 -10.48 10.75 -3.09
N LEU A 46 -10.08 10.61 -1.82
CA LEU A 46 -9.04 9.67 -1.43
C LEU A 46 -9.47 8.22 -1.62
N LEU A 47 -10.71 7.86 -1.28
CA LEU A 47 -11.25 6.52 -1.53
C LEU A 47 -11.28 6.18 -3.02
N GLU A 48 -11.76 7.08 -3.85
CA GLU A 48 -11.80 6.88 -5.31
C GLU A 48 -10.38 6.69 -5.88
N ARG A 49 -9.42 7.47 -5.39
CA ARG A 49 -8.04 7.43 -5.86
C ARG A 49 -7.26 6.21 -5.38
N TYR A 50 -7.40 5.82 -4.11
CA TYR A 50 -6.57 4.78 -3.47
C TYR A 50 -7.28 3.45 -3.23
N CYS A 51 -8.60 3.42 -3.38
CA CYS A 51 -9.40 2.22 -3.21
C CYS A 51 -10.39 2.02 -4.38
N PRO A 52 -9.94 2.12 -5.64
CA PRO A 52 -10.84 2.02 -6.79
C PRO A 52 -11.55 0.67 -6.80
N GLY A 53 -12.88 0.71 -6.86
CA GLY A 53 -13.70 -0.52 -6.83
C GLY A 53 -13.59 -1.35 -5.55
N GLY A 54 -13.24 -0.70 -4.42
CA GLY A 54 -13.11 -1.35 -3.10
C GLY A 54 -11.82 -2.17 -2.94
N ARG A 55 -10.87 -2.06 -3.87
CA ARG A 55 -9.57 -2.73 -3.78
C ARG A 55 -8.55 -1.80 -3.13
N SER A 56 -7.79 -2.31 -2.17
CA SER A 56 -6.67 -1.57 -1.60
C SER A 56 -5.52 -1.44 -2.61
N LEU A 57 -4.89 -0.27 -2.62
CA LEU A 57 -3.72 0.00 -3.43
C LEU A 57 -2.46 -0.04 -2.54
N ALA A 58 -1.47 -0.82 -2.93
CA ALA A 58 -0.14 -0.75 -2.33
C ALA A 58 0.65 0.37 -3.01
N LEU A 59 1.12 1.32 -2.22
CA LEU A 59 2.00 2.38 -2.69
C LEU A 59 3.45 1.99 -2.43
N ALA A 60 4.31 2.23 -3.41
CA ALA A 60 5.75 2.17 -3.16
C ALA A 60 6.15 3.17 -2.07
N ALA A 61 7.27 2.90 -1.39
CA ALA A 61 7.78 3.80 -0.36
C ALA A 61 7.93 5.23 -0.91
N GLN A 62 7.13 6.15 -0.37
CA GLN A 62 7.21 7.56 -0.72
C GLN A 62 8.23 8.24 0.20
N ALA A 63 9.13 9.02 -0.39
CA ALA A 63 10.21 9.69 0.35
C ALA A 63 9.71 10.59 1.49
N GLY A 64 8.48 11.12 1.39
CA GLY A 64 7.87 11.97 2.41
C GLY A 64 7.16 11.24 3.54
N VAL A 65 6.81 9.96 3.40
CA VAL A 65 5.96 9.23 4.37
C VAL A 65 6.74 8.77 5.59
N ALA A 66 7.91 8.19 5.40
CA ALA A 66 8.72 7.68 6.52
C ALA A 66 9.12 8.77 7.52
N PRO A 67 9.61 9.95 7.10
CA PRO A 67 9.90 11.05 8.02
C PRO A 67 8.69 11.56 8.80
N LEU A 68 7.48 11.47 8.23
CA LEU A 68 6.25 11.85 8.90
C LEU A 68 5.90 10.93 10.07
N LEU A 69 6.11 9.64 9.90
CA LEU A 69 5.62 8.61 10.80
C LEU A 69 6.65 8.19 11.85
N GLU A 70 7.94 8.25 11.52
CA GLU A 70 9.02 7.82 12.41
C GLU A 70 9.01 8.50 13.80
N PRO A 71 8.76 9.82 13.92
CA PRO A 71 8.70 10.48 15.22
C PRO A 71 7.61 9.94 16.15
N LEU A 72 6.48 9.48 15.59
CA LEU A 72 5.35 8.97 16.39
C LEU A 72 5.72 7.76 17.24
N ALA A 73 6.62 6.92 16.77
CA ALA A 73 7.06 5.73 17.51
C ALA A 73 7.85 6.10 18.78
N ARG A 74 8.51 7.26 18.80
CA ARG A 74 9.38 7.75 19.89
C ARG A 74 8.65 8.62 20.90
N LEU A 75 7.41 9.06 20.60
CA LEU A 75 6.65 9.93 21.49
C LEU A 75 6.13 9.17 22.72
N PRO A 76 6.03 9.85 23.90
CA PRO A 76 5.29 9.35 25.04
C PRO A 76 3.85 8.99 24.66
N ARG A 77 3.29 7.96 25.31
CA ARG A 77 1.94 7.46 24.96
C ARG A 77 0.87 8.54 25.02
N GLU A 78 0.98 9.44 26.00
CA GLU A 78 0.02 10.52 26.27
C GLU A 78 0.03 11.59 25.15
N ALA A 79 1.18 11.80 24.51
CA ALA A 79 1.33 12.78 23.45
C ALA A 79 0.90 12.24 22.07
N ARG A 80 0.89 10.90 21.89
CA ARG A 80 0.63 10.25 20.59
C ARG A 80 -0.73 10.63 19.96
N PRO A 81 -1.86 10.74 20.69
CA PRO A 81 -3.13 11.07 20.04
C PRO A 81 -3.12 12.43 19.37
N ALA A 82 -2.63 13.48 20.05
CA ALA A 82 -2.58 14.83 19.50
C ALA A 82 -1.60 14.94 18.32
N TRP A 83 -0.39 14.43 18.49
CA TRP A 83 0.60 14.37 17.40
C TRP A 83 0.15 13.48 16.24
N GLY A 84 -0.49 12.35 16.55
CA GLY A 84 -1.04 11.44 15.54
C GLY A 84 -2.06 12.13 14.65
N LEU A 85 -2.96 12.94 15.23
CA LEU A 85 -3.96 13.69 14.46
C LEU A 85 -3.30 14.66 13.45
N LEU A 86 -2.27 15.40 13.88
CA LEU A 86 -1.53 16.31 13.00
C LEU A 86 -0.80 15.54 11.89
N ARG A 87 -0.16 14.43 12.21
CA ARG A 87 0.56 13.60 11.23
C ARG A 87 -0.38 12.91 10.24
N ILE A 88 -1.57 12.52 10.68
CA ILE A 88 -2.59 11.99 9.77
C ILE A 88 -3.04 13.08 8.79
N GLN A 89 -3.30 14.30 9.25
CA GLN A 89 -3.65 15.40 8.36
C GLN A 89 -2.56 15.69 7.33
N GLU A 90 -1.30 15.73 7.77
CA GLU A 90 -0.14 15.92 6.89
C GLU A 90 -0.01 14.77 5.88
N LEU A 91 -0.22 13.53 6.31
CA LEU A 91 -0.24 12.36 5.43
C LEU A 91 -1.36 12.46 4.38
N LEU A 92 -2.57 12.85 4.79
CA LEU A 92 -3.70 13.00 3.86
C LEU A 92 -3.44 14.12 2.84
N LEU A 93 -2.81 15.23 3.25
CA LEU A 93 -2.37 16.28 2.34
C LEU A 93 -1.32 15.77 1.35
N LEU A 94 -0.33 15.03 1.82
CA LEU A 94 0.69 14.41 0.97
C LEU A 94 0.03 13.46 -0.05
N LEU A 95 -0.87 12.58 0.40
CA LEU A 95 -1.61 11.69 -0.48
C LEU A 95 -2.47 12.46 -1.50
N GLY A 96 -3.08 13.55 -1.08
CA GLY A 96 -3.84 14.43 -1.98
C GLY A 96 -2.98 15.11 -3.05
N ALA A 97 -1.74 15.47 -2.69
CA ALA A 97 -0.78 16.15 -3.57
C ALA A 97 -0.05 15.19 -4.53
N LEU A 98 -0.02 13.88 -4.24
CA LEU A 98 0.61 12.92 -5.15
C LEU A 98 -0.15 12.93 -6.49
N GLU A 99 0.52 13.38 -7.54
CA GLU A 99 0.00 13.28 -8.90
C GLU A 99 -0.13 11.80 -9.25
N GLN A 100 -1.36 11.33 -9.30
CA GLN A 100 -1.78 9.96 -9.48
C GLN A 100 -0.93 8.95 -8.66
N PRO A 101 -1.56 8.13 -7.84
CA PRO A 101 -0.96 6.88 -7.46
C PRO A 101 -0.97 5.99 -8.71
N GLY A 102 -0.26 6.43 -9.72
CA GLY A 102 0.21 5.47 -10.68
C GLY A 102 0.92 4.46 -9.81
N LEU A 103 0.62 3.19 -9.95
CA LEU A 103 1.51 2.13 -9.57
C LEU A 103 2.90 2.69 -9.80
N SER A 104 3.60 3.12 -8.72
CA SER A 104 4.93 3.66 -8.88
C SER A 104 5.70 2.53 -9.50
N SER A 105 5.76 2.57 -10.81
CA SER A 105 6.68 1.73 -11.54
C SER A 105 7.99 2.00 -10.82
N PRO A 106 8.63 1.02 -10.18
CA PRO A 106 10.00 1.21 -9.74
C PRO A 106 10.68 1.85 -10.92
N GLU A 107 11.37 2.99 -10.74
CA GLU A 107 11.84 3.83 -11.85
C GLU A 107 12.36 2.97 -12.99
N GLY A 108 11.72 3.06 -14.15
CA GLY A 108 12.09 2.29 -15.34
C GLY A 108 11.31 1.02 -15.67
N TRP A 109 10.27 0.62 -14.90
CA TRP A 109 9.51 -0.60 -15.23
C TRP A 109 8.30 -0.29 -16.10
N PRO A 110 8.09 -1.01 -17.23
CA PRO A 110 6.88 -0.90 -18.04
C PRO A 110 5.62 -1.26 -17.24
N ARG A 111 4.53 -0.51 -17.45
CA ARG A 111 3.25 -0.73 -16.76
C ARG A 111 2.73 -2.17 -16.90
N ASP A 112 2.91 -2.76 -18.07
CA ASP A 112 2.46 -4.13 -18.35
C ASP A 112 3.23 -5.15 -17.52
N GLN A 113 4.53 -4.95 -17.33
CA GLN A 113 5.34 -5.82 -16.47
C GLN A 113 4.95 -5.68 -15.00
N LEU A 114 4.62 -4.48 -14.56
CA LEU A 114 4.15 -4.25 -13.19
C LEU A 114 2.81 -4.94 -12.94
N ALA A 115 1.87 -4.83 -13.87
CA ALA A 115 0.59 -5.53 -13.79
C ALA A 115 0.78 -7.06 -13.75
N ALA A 116 1.70 -7.58 -14.56
CA ALA A 116 2.04 -9.00 -14.54
C ALA A 116 2.66 -9.46 -13.20
N ILE A 117 3.54 -8.64 -12.60
CA ILE A 117 4.13 -8.93 -11.27
C ILE A 117 3.05 -8.95 -10.18
N GLN A 118 2.07 -8.05 -10.25
CA GLN A 118 0.95 -8.03 -9.32
C GLN A 118 0.02 -9.23 -9.51
N ALA A 119 -0.20 -9.64 -10.75
CA ALA A 119 -0.96 -10.84 -11.05
C ALA A 119 -0.26 -12.11 -10.52
N VAL A 120 1.08 -12.18 -10.62
CA VAL A 120 1.87 -13.24 -9.97
C VAL A 120 1.66 -13.26 -8.46
N HIS A 121 1.72 -12.11 -7.81
CA HIS A 121 1.49 -12.03 -6.36
C HIS A 121 0.07 -12.47 -5.99
N ALA A 122 -0.94 -11.99 -6.72
CA ALA A 122 -2.33 -12.39 -6.50
C ALA A 122 -2.49 -13.92 -6.63
N ARG A 123 -1.84 -14.52 -7.62
CA ARG A 123 -1.84 -15.96 -7.85
C ARG A 123 -1.21 -16.75 -6.71
N LEU A 124 -0.10 -16.25 -6.16
CA LEU A 124 0.58 -16.87 -5.01
C LEU A 124 -0.26 -16.81 -3.73
N VAL A 125 -1.03 -15.74 -3.53
CA VAL A 125 -1.90 -15.57 -2.35
C VAL A 125 -3.21 -16.36 -2.48
N GLU A 126 -3.71 -16.55 -3.70
CA GLU A 126 -4.98 -17.26 -3.95
C GLU A 126 -4.91 -18.74 -3.56
N ASP A 127 -3.78 -19.40 -3.81
CA ASP A 127 -3.61 -20.82 -3.51
C ASP A 127 -2.26 -21.07 -2.83
N LEU A 128 -2.23 -20.91 -1.51
CA LEU A 128 -1.04 -21.15 -0.67
C LEU A 128 -0.68 -22.63 -0.54
N SER A 129 -1.55 -23.55 -0.95
CA SER A 129 -1.31 -24.99 -0.88
C SER A 129 -0.48 -25.50 -2.08
N ARG A 130 -0.50 -24.76 -3.18
CA ARG A 130 0.18 -25.11 -4.42
C ARG A 130 1.60 -24.56 -4.42
N ARG A 131 2.55 -25.43 -4.70
CA ARG A 131 3.94 -25.04 -4.95
C ARG A 131 4.09 -24.63 -6.41
N TYR A 132 4.39 -23.35 -6.63
CA TYR A 132 4.72 -22.81 -7.94
C TYR A 132 6.23 -22.80 -8.15
N THR A 133 6.66 -22.93 -9.40
CA THR A 133 8.04 -22.64 -9.79
C THR A 133 8.11 -21.23 -10.40
N ILE A 134 9.30 -20.63 -10.36
CA ILE A 134 9.52 -19.31 -10.97
C ILE A 134 9.28 -19.38 -12.48
N GLU A 135 9.64 -20.51 -13.09
CA GLU A 135 9.46 -20.77 -14.51
C GLU A 135 7.99 -20.89 -14.91
N GLU A 136 7.15 -21.53 -14.08
CA GLU A 136 5.70 -21.60 -14.29
C GLU A 136 5.08 -20.21 -14.22
N LEU A 137 5.37 -19.45 -13.16
CA LEU A 137 4.85 -18.10 -12.99
C LEU A 137 5.32 -17.16 -14.11
N SER A 138 6.57 -17.27 -14.52
CA SER A 138 7.10 -16.47 -15.64
C SER A 138 6.37 -16.76 -16.94
N ARG A 139 6.10 -18.03 -17.24
CA ARG A 139 5.39 -18.45 -18.45
C ARG A 139 3.91 -18.05 -18.40
N GLU A 140 3.24 -18.26 -17.28
CA GLU A 140 1.83 -17.93 -17.09
C GLU A 140 1.57 -16.43 -17.29
N HIS A 141 2.50 -15.58 -16.84
CA HIS A 141 2.36 -14.13 -16.89
C HIS A 141 3.21 -13.43 -17.97
N LEU A 142 3.74 -14.21 -18.94
CA LEU A 142 4.51 -13.70 -20.07
C LEU A 142 5.72 -12.82 -19.66
N LEU A 143 6.33 -13.13 -18.53
CA LEU A 143 7.54 -12.49 -18.05
C LEU A 143 8.75 -13.39 -18.25
N ASN A 144 9.93 -12.81 -18.50
CA ASN A 144 11.15 -13.59 -18.33
C ASN A 144 11.49 -13.74 -16.83
N THR A 145 12.18 -14.80 -16.46
CA THR A 145 12.50 -15.12 -15.07
C THR A 145 13.32 -14.03 -14.37
N SER A 146 14.18 -13.33 -15.09
CA SER A 146 14.98 -12.22 -14.57
C SER A 146 14.11 -11.01 -14.26
N ALA A 147 13.19 -10.63 -15.17
CA ALA A 147 12.25 -9.56 -14.97
C ALA A 147 11.31 -9.88 -13.80
N LEU A 148 10.79 -11.12 -13.70
CA LEU A 148 9.96 -11.53 -12.58
C LEU A 148 10.71 -11.40 -11.24
N LYS A 149 11.94 -11.93 -11.13
CA LYS A 149 12.74 -11.84 -9.89
C LYS A 149 13.05 -10.41 -9.49
N ALA A 150 13.51 -9.60 -10.43
CA ALA A 150 13.88 -8.21 -10.18
C ALA A 150 12.65 -7.36 -9.84
N GLY A 151 11.56 -7.48 -10.63
CA GLY A 151 10.34 -6.72 -10.42
C GLY A 151 9.61 -7.12 -9.13
N PHE A 152 9.52 -8.41 -8.84
CA PHE A 152 8.89 -8.86 -7.60
C PHE A 152 9.65 -8.33 -6.38
N LYS A 153 10.99 -8.37 -6.39
CA LYS A 153 11.80 -7.77 -5.33
C LYS A 153 11.62 -6.25 -5.25
N ALA A 154 11.53 -5.56 -6.38
CA ALA A 154 11.35 -4.11 -6.41
C ALA A 154 9.98 -3.69 -5.86
N VAL A 155 8.91 -4.45 -6.16
CA VAL A 155 7.53 -4.14 -5.73
C VAL A 155 7.26 -4.58 -4.29
N TYR A 156 7.70 -5.80 -3.92
CA TYR A 156 7.36 -6.43 -2.64
C TYR A 156 8.51 -6.46 -1.63
N GLY A 157 9.68 -5.90 -1.98
CA GLY A 157 10.83 -5.78 -1.09
C GLY A 157 11.62 -7.07 -0.87
N GLN A 158 11.11 -8.24 -1.29
CA GLN A 158 11.75 -9.54 -1.12
C GLN A 158 11.74 -10.37 -2.41
N PRO A 159 12.71 -11.28 -2.59
CA PRO A 159 12.76 -12.15 -3.75
C PRO A 159 11.56 -13.09 -3.81
N VAL A 160 10.96 -13.28 -5.01
CA VAL A 160 9.82 -14.18 -5.20
C VAL A 160 10.08 -15.60 -4.68
N GLY A 161 11.31 -16.13 -4.83
CA GLY A 161 11.67 -17.45 -4.31
C GLY A 161 11.76 -17.53 -2.78
N ALA A 162 11.98 -16.41 -2.09
CA ALA A 162 11.87 -16.34 -0.63
C ALA A 162 10.40 -16.31 -0.21
N TYR A 163 9.60 -15.49 -0.88
CA TYR A 163 8.15 -15.39 -0.67
C TYR A 163 7.41 -16.72 -0.82
N MET A 164 7.82 -17.56 -1.78
CA MET A 164 7.22 -18.88 -2.03
C MET A 164 7.60 -19.97 -1.00
N ARG A 165 8.62 -19.74 -0.16
CA ARG A 165 9.07 -20.71 0.86
C ARG A 165 8.44 -20.50 2.22
N GLU A 166 7.79 -19.40 2.42
CA GLU A 166 7.06 -19.02 3.64
C GLU A 166 5.62 -19.53 3.61
#